data_724805af23e87845e83364acb296560a
#
_entry.id   724805af23e87845e83364acb296560a
#
_cell.length_a   1.000
_cell.length_b   1.000
_cell.length_c   1.000
_cell.angle_alpha   90.00
_cell.angle_beta   90.00
_cell.angle_gamma   90.00
#
_symmetry.space_group_name_H-M   'P 1'
#
loop_
_entity.id
_entity.type
_entity.pdbx_description
1 polymer ?
#
loop_
_entity_poly.entity_id
_entity_poly.type
_entity_poly.pdbx_seq_one_letter_code
_entity_poly.pdbx_strand_id
1 'polypeptide(L)'
;MEASTQSGQSAGVWGGLSRQIAETIESVADSIVTVHGGGRSTSSGVVWRPGVIVTVRQGLRRSDSLQVAYGGGDPVQATLVGADAGTDLAVLRVETGATKPVETIGAQAARVGEVVLAVGRSALGDISGSSGIVARLGSGWRTWRGGQIDSLIRPDVQLYVGQAGSALVNEGRRVLGINSTALARNAVITIPAATVDRVVDAILERGHVPRPYLGAAMQAVPVPEASRAQFGEGVDEALLVLHVEANAPAATAGILVGDLVLSVDGKLVHNVHGVQRQLSTLKVGDPVAVAVIRGGVKMELKVILADRG
;
A
#
# COMPACT_ATOMS: atom_id res chain seq x y z
N MET A 1 -56.85 4.35 -20.77
CA MET A 1 -56.63 5.05 -19.49
C MET A 1 -55.77 4.16 -18.60
N GLU A 2 -54.51 3.93 -18.99
CA GLU A 2 -53.56 3.02 -18.27
C GLU A 2 -52.08 3.43 -18.42
N ALA A 3 -51.80 4.74 -18.47
CA ALA A 3 -50.43 5.23 -18.61
C ALA A 3 -49.85 5.92 -17.32
N SER A 4 -50.60 5.90 -16.20
CA SER A 4 -50.22 6.75 -15.01
C SER A 4 -49.55 5.94 -13.87
N THR A 5 -49.48 4.61 -13.95
CA THR A 5 -49.04 3.81 -12.80
C THR A 5 -47.54 3.42 -12.84
N GLN A 6 -46.88 3.50 -14.01
CA GLN A 6 -45.47 3.12 -14.11
C GLN A 6 -44.48 4.22 -13.71
N SER A 7 -44.86 5.50 -13.82
CA SER A 7 -43.99 6.62 -13.44
C SER A 7 -43.81 6.79 -11.92
N GLY A 8 -44.79 6.36 -11.12
CA GLY A 8 -44.73 6.44 -9.65
C GLY A 8 -43.78 5.42 -9.00
N GLN A 9 -43.68 4.21 -9.59
CA GLN A 9 -42.77 3.18 -9.04
C GLN A 9 -41.29 3.45 -9.35
N SER A 10 -41.00 3.98 -10.54
CA SER A 10 -39.61 4.35 -10.89
C SER A 10 -39.09 5.53 -10.08
N ALA A 11 -39.94 6.53 -9.78
CA ALA A 11 -39.61 7.63 -8.89
C ALA A 11 -39.33 7.15 -7.45
N GLY A 12 -40.04 6.11 -6.98
CA GLY A 12 -39.82 5.47 -5.67
C GLY A 12 -38.48 4.73 -5.55
N VAL A 13 -38.08 3.98 -6.58
CA VAL A 13 -36.80 3.23 -6.61
C VAL A 13 -35.61 4.19 -6.64
N TRP A 14 -35.63 5.20 -7.50
CA TRP A 14 -34.57 6.23 -7.56
C TRP A 14 -34.45 7.03 -6.27
N GLY A 15 -35.56 7.43 -5.66
CA GLY A 15 -35.57 8.12 -4.39
C GLY A 15 -35.03 7.25 -3.26
N GLY A 16 -35.33 5.94 -3.27
CA GLY A 16 -34.78 4.97 -2.33
C GLY A 16 -33.25 4.82 -2.47
N LEU A 17 -32.76 4.61 -3.69
CA LEU A 17 -31.33 4.50 -3.97
C LEU A 17 -30.55 5.77 -3.58
N SER A 18 -31.06 6.95 -4.00
CA SER A 18 -30.43 8.23 -3.66
C SER A 18 -30.33 8.44 -2.15
N ARG A 19 -31.37 8.10 -1.40
CA ARG A 19 -31.37 8.17 0.06
C ARG A 19 -30.38 7.21 0.68
N GLN A 20 -30.32 5.97 0.23
CA GLN A 20 -29.34 4.99 0.72
C GLN A 20 -27.89 5.44 0.50
N ILE A 21 -27.59 6.04 -0.68
CA ILE A 21 -26.25 6.60 -0.98
C ILE A 21 -25.93 7.72 0.01
N ALA A 22 -26.84 8.68 0.21
CA ALA A 22 -26.65 9.79 1.13
C ALA A 22 -26.42 9.31 2.57
N GLU A 23 -27.31 8.42 3.06
CA GLU A 23 -27.18 7.82 4.40
C GLU A 23 -25.89 7.02 4.59
N THR A 24 -25.40 6.35 3.56
CA THR A 24 -24.13 5.62 3.62
C THR A 24 -22.96 6.58 3.77
N ILE A 25 -22.95 7.69 3.04
CA ILE A 25 -21.93 8.73 3.18
C ILE A 25 -21.98 9.36 4.58
N GLU A 26 -23.17 9.73 5.04
CA GLU A 26 -23.40 10.33 6.37
C GLU A 26 -22.94 9.40 7.49
N SER A 27 -23.18 8.10 7.36
CA SER A 27 -22.85 7.10 8.41
C SER A 27 -21.34 6.98 8.72
N VAL A 28 -20.47 7.35 7.77
CA VAL A 28 -19.01 7.31 7.93
C VAL A 28 -18.39 8.71 8.03
N ALA A 29 -19.16 9.77 7.82
CA ALA A 29 -18.67 11.14 7.70
C ALA A 29 -17.84 11.61 8.91
N ASP A 30 -18.24 11.23 10.14
CA ASP A 30 -17.54 11.58 11.37
C ASP A 30 -16.17 10.90 11.51
N SER A 31 -15.99 9.80 10.81
CA SER A 31 -14.72 9.04 10.78
C SER A 31 -13.79 9.49 9.64
N ILE A 32 -14.24 10.38 8.77
CA ILE A 32 -13.44 10.90 7.66
C ILE A 32 -12.95 12.32 8.01
N VAL A 33 -11.67 12.55 7.81
CA VAL A 33 -11.00 13.81 8.17
C VAL A 33 -10.29 14.41 6.97
N THR A 34 -10.06 15.72 7.02
CA THR A 34 -9.12 16.40 6.11
C THR A 34 -7.72 16.35 6.74
N VAL A 35 -6.73 15.94 5.98
CA VAL A 35 -5.32 15.97 6.39
C VAL A 35 -4.60 17.06 5.62
N HIS A 36 -4.04 18.02 6.35
CA HIS A 36 -3.19 19.08 5.82
C HIS A 36 -1.74 18.63 5.89
N GLY A 37 -1.19 18.22 4.75
CA GLY A 37 0.13 17.61 4.60
C GLY A 37 1.30 18.60 4.46
N GLY A 38 1.08 19.86 4.85
CA GLY A 38 2.04 20.94 4.71
C GLY A 38 1.88 21.74 3.39
N GLY A 39 1.95 23.06 3.48
CA GLY A 39 1.72 23.98 2.37
C GLY A 39 0.27 23.91 1.86
N ARG A 40 0.11 23.71 0.54
CA ARG A 40 -1.22 23.55 -0.10
C ARG A 40 -1.61 22.09 -0.32
N SER A 41 -0.88 21.13 0.25
CA SER A 41 -1.17 19.71 0.08
C SER A 41 -2.25 19.28 1.06
N THR A 42 -3.35 18.77 0.52
CA THR A 42 -4.46 18.20 1.30
C THR A 42 -4.77 16.79 0.80
N SER A 43 -5.17 15.93 1.72
CA SER A 43 -5.68 14.60 1.44
C SER A 43 -6.81 14.27 2.42
N SER A 44 -7.58 13.25 2.13
CA SER A 44 -8.48 12.67 3.10
C SER A 44 -7.73 11.74 4.04
N GLY A 45 -8.24 11.57 5.24
CA GLY A 45 -7.80 10.55 6.18
C GLY A 45 -9.00 9.85 6.79
N VAL A 46 -8.76 8.68 7.32
CA VAL A 46 -9.77 7.83 7.95
C VAL A 46 -9.34 7.54 9.39
N VAL A 47 -10.24 7.78 10.34
CA VAL A 47 -10.03 7.36 11.72
C VAL A 47 -10.10 5.84 11.75
N TRP A 48 -8.92 5.21 11.82
CA TRP A 48 -8.79 3.75 11.73
C TRP A 48 -8.89 3.05 13.08
N ARG A 49 -8.33 3.72 14.10
CA ARG A 49 -8.41 3.32 15.51
C ARG A 49 -8.53 4.57 16.37
N PRO A 50 -8.89 4.45 17.67
CA PRO A 50 -8.92 5.60 18.54
C PRO A 50 -7.57 6.34 18.55
N GLY A 51 -7.58 7.64 18.18
CA GLY A 51 -6.38 8.48 18.10
C GLY A 51 -5.44 8.16 16.91
N VAL A 52 -5.81 7.24 16.02
CA VAL A 52 -5.01 6.83 14.85
C VAL A 52 -5.74 7.13 13.56
N ILE A 53 -5.12 7.95 12.72
CA ILE A 53 -5.63 8.30 11.40
C ILE A 53 -4.73 7.68 10.35
N VAL A 54 -5.36 7.07 9.35
CA VAL A 54 -4.66 6.56 8.16
C VAL A 54 -4.97 7.47 6.99
N THR A 55 -3.94 7.84 6.26
CA THR A 55 -4.02 8.63 5.02
C THR A 55 -3.02 8.10 4.00
N VAL A 56 -2.92 8.75 2.83
CA VAL A 56 -1.92 8.42 1.82
C VAL A 56 -0.63 9.22 2.01
N ARG A 57 0.50 8.55 1.87
CA ARG A 57 1.83 9.16 1.97
C ARG A 57 2.05 10.28 0.95
N GLN A 58 1.54 10.10 -0.28
CA GLN A 58 1.66 11.11 -1.34
C GLN A 58 1.06 12.47 -0.97
N GLY A 59 0.10 12.50 -0.02
CA GLY A 59 -0.52 13.72 0.51
C GLY A 59 0.36 14.50 1.49
N LEU A 60 1.45 13.90 1.98
CA LEU A 60 2.31 14.47 3.00
C LEU A 60 3.59 15.03 2.39
N ARG A 61 3.79 16.35 2.44
CA ARG A 61 5.00 17.01 1.93
C ARG A 61 6.00 17.38 3.03
N ARG A 62 5.51 17.64 4.25
CA ARG A 62 6.32 17.98 5.44
C ARG A 62 5.75 17.26 6.64
N SER A 63 6.62 16.69 7.46
CA SER A 63 6.23 15.94 8.66
C SER A 63 6.07 16.82 9.91
N ASP A 64 6.60 18.04 9.88
CA ASP A 64 6.71 18.97 11.02
C ASP A 64 5.51 19.92 11.20
N SER A 65 4.57 19.91 10.26
CA SER A 65 3.39 20.80 10.29
C SER A 65 2.11 20.11 9.84
N LEU A 66 1.91 18.87 10.29
CA LEU A 66 0.72 18.11 9.94
C LEU A 66 -0.46 18.50 10.83
N GLN A 67 -1.59 18.74 10.22
CA GLN A 67 -2.85 19.05 10.92
C GLN A 67 -3.98 18.20 10.34
N VAL A 68 -4.97 17.95 11.19
CA VAL A 68 -6.17 17.20 10.84
C VAL A 68 -7.38 18.00 11.23
N ALA A 69 -8.34 18.13 10.32
CA ALA A 69 -9.62 18.76 10.59
C ALA A 69 -10.77 17.74 10.54
N TYR A 70 -11.62 17.78 11.57
CA TYR A 70 -12.82 16.95 11.69
C TYR A 70 -14.02 17.79 11.24
N GLY A 71 -14.70 17.38 10.19
CA GLY A 71 -15.93 18.04 9.72
C GLY A 71 -15.70 19.49 9.38
N GLY A 72 -15.51 20.39 9.27
CA GLY A 72 -15.33 21.85 9.10
C GLY A 72 -14.87 22.54 10.39
N GLY A 73 -14.45 21.77 11.40
CA GLY A 73 -13.88 22.31 12.65
C GLY A 73 -12.44 22.79 12.49
N ASP A 74 -11.93 23.45 13.53
CA ASP A 74 -10.55 23.94 13.56
C ASP A 74 -9.56 22.77 13.43
N PRO A 75 -8.50 22.93 12.61
CA PRO A 75 -7.48 21.91 12.48
C PRO A 75 -6.71 21.68 13.80
N VAL A 76 -6.56 20.41 14.18
CA VAL A 76 -5.75 20.00 15.33
C VAL A 76 -4.40 19.45 14.87
N GLN A 77 -3.37 19.63 15.70
CA GLN A 77 -2.03 19.11 15.40
C GLN A 77 -2.03 17.59 15.35
N ALA A 78 -1.36 17.03 14.34
CA ALA A 78 -1.16 15.61 14.18
C ALA A 78 0.34 15.29 14.11
N THR A 79 0.72 14.13 14.64
CA THR A 79 2.10 13.63 14.59
C THR A 79 2.19 12.48 13.60
N LEU A 80 3.15 12.52 12.67
CA LEU A 80 3.47 11.39 11.81
C LEU A 80 4.13 10.30 12.66
N VAL A 81 3.47 9.16 12.83
CA VAL A 81 4.06 7.97 13.47
C VAL A 81 5.01 7.27 12.50
N GLY A 82 4.59 7.15 11.25
CA GLY A 82 5.40 6.57 10.19
C GLY A 82 4.64 6.52 8.86
N ALA A 83 5.37 6.21 7.80
CA ALA A 83 4.80 6.08 6.46
C ALA A 83 5.47 4.96 5.68
N ASP A 84 4.69 4.25 4.87
CA ASP A 84 5.19 3.21 3.97
C ASP A 84 5.06 3.62 2.50
N ALA A 85 6.19 3.88 1.87
CA ALA A 85 6.24 4.23 0.45
C ALA A 85 5.76 3.09 -0.48
N GLY A 86 5.82 1.85 0.00
CA GLY A 86 5.43 0.69 -0.77
C GLY A 86 3.93 0.55 -0.92
N THR A 87 3.19 0.80 0.12
CA THR A 87 1.72 0.76 0.12
C THR A 87 1.07 2.14 -0.06
N ASP A 88 1.87 3.23 -0.09
CA ASP A 88 1.40 4.62 -0.09
C ASP A 88 0.58 4.98 1.16
N LEU A 89 0.73 4.26 2.27
CA LEU A 89 0.05 4.57 3.52
C LEU A 89 0.91 5.44 4.43
N ALA A 90 0.25 6.27 5.23
CA ALA A 90 0.83 7.02 6.34
C ALA A 90 -0.09 6.94 7.56
N VAL A 91 0.52 6.82 8.73
CA VAL A 91 -0.17 6.72 10.02
C VAL A 91 0.12 7.98 10.83
N LEU A 92 -0.94 8.67 11.21
CA LEU A 92 -0.89 9.86 12.04
C LEU A 92 -1.49 9.56 13.40
N ARG A 93 -0.96 10.21 14.43
CA ARG A 93 -1.50 10.23 15.79
C ARG A 93 -2.07 11.61 16.10
N VAL A 94 -3.25 11.63 16.72
CA VAL A 94 -3.87 12.83 17.26
C VAL A 94 -4.25 12.58 18.71
N GLU A 95 -4.05 13.57 19.58
CA GLU A 95 -4.33 13.44 21.02
C GLU A 95 -5.76 13.81 21.38
N THR A 96 -6.43 14.59 20.53
CA THR A 96 -7.76 15.15 20.79
C THR A 96 -8.77 14.72 19.74
N GLY A 97 -9.98 14.44 20.16
CA GLY A 97 -11.11 14.10 19.33
C GLY A 97 -11.53 12.65 19.51
N ALA A 98 -12.60 12.45 20.26
CA ALA A 98 -13.28 11.14 20.35
C ALA A 98 -14.07 10.87 19.07
N THR A 99 -13.37 10.64 17.96
CA THR A 99 -14.01 10.23 16.72
C THR A 99 -14.12 8.71 16.69
N LYS A 100 -15.28 8.25 16.27
CA LYS A 100 -15.56 6.82 16.16
C LYS A 100 -14.72 6.23 15.01
N PRO A 101 -13.92 5.19 15.24
CA PRO A 101 -13.24 4.48 14.16
C PRO A 101 -14.24 3.87 13.18
N VAL A 102 -13.82 3.74 11.91
CA VAL A 102 -14.61 3.06 10.90
C VAL A 102 -14.77 1.56 11.21
N GLU A 103 -15.89 0.99 10.80
CA GLU A 103 -16.06 -0.45 10.75
C GLU A 103 -15.52 -0.97 9.43
N THR A 104 -14.56 -1.89 9.49
CA THR A 104 -13.92 -2.46 8.31
C THR A 104 -14.54 -3.77 7.87
N ILE A 105 -14.32 -4.14 6.61
CA ILE A 105 -14.69 -5.45 6.09
C ILE A 105 -13.59 -5.96 5.15
N GLY A 106 -13.35 -7.27 5.18
CA GLY A 106 -12.35 -7.89 4.31
C GLY A 106 -12.72 -7.85 2.83
N ALA A 107 -11.70 -7.78 1.98
CA ALA A 107 -11.85 -7.74 0.53
C ALA A 107 -12.60 -8.94 -0.07
N GLN A 108 -12.61 -10.09 0.62
CA GLN A 108 -13.34 -11.29 0.22
C GLN A 108 -14.87 -11.13 0.29
N ALA A 109 -15.36 -10.11 0.96
CA ALA A 109 -16.79 -9.78 0.98
C ALA A 109 -17.23 -8.94 -0.23
N ALA A 110 -16.29 -8.38 -1.00
CA ALA A 110 -16.60 -7.61 -2.20
C ALA A 110 -16.76 -8.51 -3.42
N ARG A 111 -17.64 -8.12 -4.34
CA ARG A 111 -17.84 -8.77 -5.65
C ARG A 111 -17.73 -7.74 -6.77
N VAL A 112 -17.23 -8.17 -7.92
CA VAL A 112 -17.22 -7.32 -9.12
C VAL A 112 -18.66 -6.95 -9.51
N GLY A 113 -18.88 -5.65 -9.74
CA GLY A 113 -20.20 -5.08 -10.05
C GLY A 113 -20.95 -4.52 -8.83
N GLU A 114 -20.51 -4.78 -7.61
CA GLU A 114 -21.11 -4.16 -6.41
C GLU A 114 -20.89 -2.66 -6.39
N VAL A 115 -21.93 -1.92 -6.02
CA VAL A 115 -21.85 -0.46 -5.85
C VAL A 115 -21.00 -0.12 -4.63
N VAL A 116 -20.08 0.80 -4.81
CA VAL A 116 -19.21 1.32 -3.76
C VAL A 116 -19.13 2.83 -3.81
N LEU A 117 -18.83 3.44 -2.67
CA LEU A 117 -18.71 4.87 -2.52
C LEU A 117 -17.30 5.21 -2.05
N ALA A 118 -16.61 6.11 -2.76
CA ALA A 118 -15.42 6.74 -2.24
C ALA A 118 -15.84 7.96 -1.42
N VAL A 119 -15.61 7.91 -0.09
CA VAL A 119 -16.01 8.96 0.84
C VAL A 119 -14.76 9.61 1.40
N GLY A 120 -14.60 10.90 1.13
CA GLY A 120 -13.48 11.72 1.54
C GLY A 120 -13.91 13.11 1.97
N ARG A 121 -12.94 14.00 2.21
CA ARG A 121 -13.19 15.41 2.46
C ARG A 121 -12.48 16.31 1.46
N SER A 122 -13.08 17.43 1.16
CA SER A 122 -12.44 18.49 0.38
C SER A 122 -11.35 19.20 1.20
N ALA A 123 -10.56 20.04 0.55
CA ALA A 123 -9.59 20.89 1.23
C ALA A 123 -10.23 21.89 2.23
N LEU A 124 -11.50 22.18 2.06
CA LEU A 124 -12.28 23.06 2.95
C LEU A 124 -12.97 22.31 4.09
N GLY A 125 -12.82 20.99 4.16
CA GLY A 125 -13.39 20.16 5.21
C GLY A 125 -14.77 19.59 4.89
N ASP A 126 -15.40 19.95 3.74
CA ASP A 126 -16.70 19.44 3.36
C ASP A 126 -16.63 17.95 3.02
N ILE A 127 -17.64 17.20 3.45
CA ILE A 127 -17.77 15.79 3.05
C ILE A 127 -17.99 15.70 1.55
N SER A 128 -17.30 14.77 0.92
CA SER A 128 -17.33 14.60 -0.52
C SER A 128 -17.39 13.11 -0.86
N GLY A 129 -18.30 12.74 -1.75
CA GLY A 129 -18.50 11.35 -2.17
C GLY A 129 -18.52 11.20 -3.68
N SER A 130 -18.03 10.07 -4.17
CA SER A 130 -18.28 9.61 -5.52
C SER A 130 -18.73 8.16 -5.51
N SER A 131 -19.63 7.80 -6.42
CA SER A 131 -20.14 6.45 -6.56
C SER A 131 -19.52 5.77 -7.77
N GLY A 132 -19.38 4.46 -7.68
CA GLY A 132 -18.93 3.59 -8.76
C GLY A 132 -19.22 2.14 -8.40
N ILE A 133 -18.54 1.23 -9.09
CA ILE A 133 -18.62 -0.19 -8.80
C ILE A 133 -17.23 -0.76 -8.50
N VAL A 134 -17.19 -1.91 -7.88
CA VAL A 134 -15.97 -2.74 -7.87
C VAL A 134 -15.73 -3.24 -9.28
N ALA A 135 -14.80 -2.60 -10.01
CA ALA A 135 -14.54 -2.93 -11.41
C ALA A 135 -13.65 -4.17 -11.56
N ARG A 136 -12.74 -4.40 -10.61
CA ARG A 136 -11.85 -5.56 -10.63
C ARG A 136 -11.43 -5.98 -9.23
N LEU A 137 -11.40 -7.28 -9.02
CA LEU A 137 -10.79 -7.95 -7.86
C LEU A 137 -9.66 -8.86 -8.34
N GLY A 138 -8.69 -9.12 -7.48
CA GLY A 138 -7.59 -10.04 -7.76
C GLY A 138 -6.87 -10.48 -6.50
N SER A 139 -5.95 -11.42 -6.69
CA SER A 139 -5.07 -11.91 -5.63
C SER A 139 -4.12 -10.82 -5.14
N GLY A 140 -3.41 -11.11 -4.05
CA GLY A 140 -2.35 -10.27 -3.53
C GLY A 140 -1.26 -10.00 -4.58
N TRP A 141 -0.72 -8.81 -4.53
CA TRP A 141 0.29 -8.33 -5.48
C TRP A 141 1.30 -7.41 -4.80
N ARG A 142 2.37 -7.11 -5.53
CA ARG A 142 3.40 -6.17 -5.08
C ARG A 142 3.40 -4.92 -5.91
N THR A 143 3.53 -3.81 -5.24
CA THR A 143 3.74 -2.52 -5.90
C THR A 143 5.17 -2.43 -6.46
N TRP A 144 5.39 -1.54 -7.39
CA TRP A 144 6.74 -1.29 -7.94
C TRP A 144 7.75 -0.79 -6.89
N ARG A 145 7.28 -0.28 -5.74
CA ARG A 145 8.09 0.11 -4.58
C ARG A 145 8.25 -1.02 -3.55
N GLY A 146 7.86 -2.25 -3.89
CA GLY A 146 8.04 -3.43 -3.06
C GLY A 146 7.02 -3.59 -1.94
N GLY A 147 6.00 -2.74 -1.85
CA GLY A 147 4.91 -2.90 -0.87
C GLY A 147 4.03 -4.08 -1.22
N GLN A 148 3.67 -4.88 -0.23
CA GLN A 148 2.73 -5.97 -0.39
C GLN A 148 1.30 -5.50 -0.16
N ILE A 149 0.43 -5.76 -1.13
CA ILE A 149 -1.01 -5.54 -1.06
C ILE A 149 -1.68 -6.92 -1.03
N ASP A 150 -2.50 -7.17 -0.02
CA ASP A 150 -3.02 -8.51 0.26
C ASP A 150 -4.08 -9.00 -0.73
N SER A 151 -4.76 -8.07 -1.40
CA SER A 151 -5.65 -8.35 -2.54
C SER A 151 -5.80 -7.11 -3.42
N LEU A 152 -6.08 -7.31 -4.70
CA LEU A 152 -6.39 -6.20 -5.60
C LEU A 152 -7.86 -5.83 -5.48
N ILE A 153 -8.13 -4.58 -5.12
CA ILE A 153 -9.44 -3.94 -5.25
C ILE A 153 -9.28 -2.72 -6.15
N ARG A 154 -9.88 -2.75 -7.32
CA ARG A 154 -9.92 -1.62 -8.25
C ARG A 154 -11.37 -1.18 -8.44
N PRO A 155 -11.79 -0.08 -7.80
CA PRO A 155 -13.09 0.51 -8.04
C PRO A 155 -13.07 1.35 -9.33
N ASP A 156 -14.26 1.56 -9.89
CA ASP A 156 -14.52 2.55 -10.94
C ASP A 156 -15.16 3.79 -10.28
N VAL A 157 -14.35 4.50 -9.51
CA VAL A 157 -14.73 5.75 -8.84
C VAL A 157 -13.81 6.88 -9.28
N GLN A 158 -14.34 8.08 -9.30
CA GLN A 158 -13.54 9.28 -9.51
C GLN A 158 -13.14 9.88 -8.16
N LEU A 159 -11.85 10.20 -7.99
CA LEU A 159 -11.38 10.97 -6.84
C LEU A 159 -11.13 12.42 -7.26
N TYR A 160 -11.74 13.35 -6.52
CA TYR A 160 -11.49 14.78 -6.67
C TYR A 160 -10.27 15.22 -5.86
N VAL A 161 -9.86 16.47 -6.04
CA VAL A 161 -8.74 17.07 -5.28
C VAL A 161 -9.01 16.98 -3.78
N GLY A 162 -8.05 16.43 -3.03
CA GLY A 162 -8.19 16.18 -1.59
C GLY A 162 -8.74 14.81 -1.22
N GLN A 163 -9.31 14.04 -2.16
CA GLN A 163 -9.90 12.73 -1.86
C GLN A 163 -8.92 11.54 -1.87
N ALA A 164 -7.66 11.71 -2.26
CA ALA A 164 -6.67 10.67 -2.03
C ALA A 164 -6.58 10.38 -0.51
N GLY A 165 -6.62 9.12 -0.11
CA GLY A 165 -6.75 8.71 1.28
C GLY A 165 -8.20 8.58 1.79
N SER A 166 -9.21 8.73 0.91
CA SER A 166 -10.62 8.49 1.22
C SER A 166 -10.89 7.01 1.50
N ALA A 167 -12.00 6.75 2.22
CA ALA A 167 -12.49 5.39 2.42
C ALA A 167 -13.24 4.88 1.18
N LEU A 168 -13.09 3.60 0.84
CA LEU A 168 -14.03 2.89 -0.04
C LEU A 168 -15.06 2.17 0.82
N VAL A 169 -16.33 2.54 0.69
CA VAL A 169 -17.44 2.09 1.53
C VAL A 169 -18.41 1.26 0.70
N ASN A 170 -18.86 0.12 1.23
CA ASN A 170 -19.86 -0.72 0.61
C ASN A 170 -21.29 -0.36 1.06
N GLU A 171 -22.30 -1.02 0.50
CA GLU A 171 -23.72 -0.84 0.85
C GLU A 171 -24.02 -1.15 2.33
N GLY A 172 -23.21 -2.01 2.96
CA GLY A 172 -23.29 -2.33 4.39
C GLY A 172 -22.67 -1.27 5.30
N ARG A 173 -22.32 -0.08 4.78
CA ARG A 173 -21.69 1.03 5.51
C ARG A 173 -20.33 0.66 6.13
N ARG A 174 -19.65 -0.35 5.58
CA ARG A 174 -18.34 -0.81 6.06
C ARG A 174 -17.25 -0.46 5.06
N VAL A 175 -16.06 -0.17 5.58
CA VAL A 175 -14.90 0.26 4.81
C VAL A 175 -14.12 -0.95 4.30
N LEU A 176 -14.01 -1.05 2.97
CA LEU A 176 -13.20 -2.05 2.29
C LEU A 176 -11.70 -1.71 2.33
N GLY A 177 -11.36 -0.42 2.41
CA GLY A 177 -9.97 0.05 2.45
C GLY A 177 -9.82 1.53 2.11
N ILE A 178 -8.58 1.93 1.88
CA ILE A 178 -8.15 3.32 1.61
C ILE A 178 -7.83 3.51 0.13
N ASN A 179 -8.37 4.54 -0.48
CA ASN A 179 -8.17 4.86 -1.90
C ASN A 179 -6.86 5.62 -2.13
N SER A 180 -6.03 5.09 -3.04
CA SER A 180 -4.77 5.70 -3.48
C SER A 180 -4.75 5.88 -5.00
N THR A 181 -4.16 6.97 -5.47
CA THR A 181 -3.86 7.25 -6.88
C THR A 181 -2.39 7.06 -7.23
N ALA A 182 -1.53 6.75 -6.24
CA ALA A 182 -0.09 6.57 -6.46
C ALA A 182 0.30 5.13 -6.87
N LEU A 183 -0.59 4.16 -6.67
CA LEU A 183 -0.29 2.74 -6.88
C LEU A 183 -0.49 2.28 -8.33
N ALA A 184 -1.22 3.04 -9.14
CA ALA A 184 -1.41 2.77 -10.56
C ALA A 184 -1.49 4.07 -11.36
N ARG A 185 -1.09 4.01 -12.63
CA ARG A 185 -1.27 5.14 -13.55
C ARG A 185 -2.74 5.22 -13.97
N ASN A 186 -3.32 6.41 -13.85
CA ASN A 186 -4.69 6.71 -14.30
C ASN A 186 -5.78 5.78 -13.74
N ALA A 187 -5.58 5.26 -12.52
CA ALA A 187 -6.57 4.43 -11.86
C ALA A 187 -6.51 4.63 -10.35
N VAL A 188 -7.66 4.48 -9.71
CA VAL A 188 -7.76 4.37 -8.26
C VAL A 188 -7.53 2.91 -7.89
N ILE A 189 -6.67 2.69 -6.90
CA ILE A 189 -6.50 1.41 -6.23
C ILE A 189 -6.93 1.58 -4.78
N THR A 190 -7.79 0.72 -4.32
CA THR A 190 -8.12 0.66 -2.90
C THR A 190 -7.15 -0.30 -2.21
N ILE A 191 -6.45 0.20 -1.21
CA ILE A 191 -5.59 -0.58 -0.34
C ILE A 191 -6.51 -1.31 0.65
N PRO A 192 -6.60 -2.65 0.61
CA PRO A 192 -7.58 -3.38 1.41
C PRO A 192 -7.38 -3.21 2.91
N ALA A 193 -8.45 -3.29 3.69
CA ALA A 193 -8.42 -3.15 5.13
C ALA A 193 -7.36 -4.05 5.80
N ALA A 194 -7.23 -5.31 5.39
CA ALA A 194 -6.20 -6.22 5.91
C ALA A 194 -4.75 -5.70 5.68
N THR A 195 -4.48 -5.09 4.51
CA THR A 195 -3.19 -4.43 4.24
C THR A 195 -3.01 -3.21 5.15
N VAL A 196 -4.07 -2.40 5.32
CA VAL A 196 -4.03 -1.21 6.19
C VAL A 196 -3.74 -1.63 7.63
N ASP A 197 -4.44 -2.63 8.16
CA ASP A 197 -4.23 -3.14 9.53
C ASP A 197 -2.77 -3.58 9.75
N ARG A 198 -2.25 -4.41 8.86
CA ARG A 198 -0.86 -4.89 8.93
C ARG A 198 0.17 -3.75 8.90
N VAL A 199 -0.05 -2.74 8.06
CA VAL A 199 0.83 -1.57 7.95
C VAL A 199 0.72 -0.69 9.19
N VAL A 200 -0.50 -0.46 9.70
CA VAL A 200 -0.76 0.30 10.93
C VAL A 200 -0.08 -0.37 12.12
N ASP A 201 -0.24 -1.70 12.28
CA ASP A 201 0.39 -2.45 13.37
C ASP A 201 1.91 -2.31 13.34
N ALA A 202 2.53 -2.53 12.17
CA ALA A 202 3.98 -2.42 12.01
C ALA A 202 4.48 -1.00 12.32
N ILE A 203 3.79 0.03 11.84
CA ILE A 203 4.17 1.42 12.06
C ILE A 203 3.97 1.82 13.53
N LEU A 204 2.89 1.39 14.18
CA LEU A 204 2.67 1.71 15.61
C LEU A 204 3.70 1.01 16.51
N GLU A 205 4.15 -0.20 16.14
CA GLU A 205 5.13 -0.98 16.91
C GLU A 205 6.57 -0.47 16.69
N ARG A 206 6.94 -0.14 15.43
CA ARG A 206 8.34 0.06 15.01
C ARG A 206 8.63 1.41 14.35
N GLY A 207 7.63 2.22 14.09
CA GLY A 207 7.76 3.47 13.34
C GLY A 207 7.81 3.30 11.82
N HIS A 208 7.96 2.09 11.30
CA HIS A 208 8.04 1.77 9.88
C HIS A 208 7.61 0.33 9.59
N VAL A 209 7.42 0.02 8.31
CA VAL A 209 7.14 -1.35 7.85
C VAL A 209 8.48 -2.06 7.59
N PRO A 210 8.81 -3.12 8.34
CA PRO A 210 10.07 -3.85 8.18
C PRO A 210 10.22 -4.42 6.76
N ARG A 211 11.43 -4.28 6.19
CA ARG A 211 11.74 -4.80 4.85
C ARG A 211 13.06 -5.54 4.88
N PRO A 212 13.01 -6.87 4.69
CA PRO A 212 14.23 -7.64 4.59
C PRO A 212 15.10 -7.17 3.42
N TYR A 213 16.37 -6.93 3.65
CA TYR A 213 17.31 -6.52 2.63
C TYR A 213 18.68 -7.20 2.80
N LEU A 214 19.47 -7.20 1.71
CA LEU A 214 20.83 -7.72 1.68
C LEU A 214 21.89 -6.64 1.88
N GLY A 215 21.63 -5.42 1.45
CA GLY A 215 22.60 -4.32 1.47
C GLY A 215 23.66 -4.43 0.36
N ALA A 216 23.25 -4.89 -0.82
CA ALA A 216 24.12 -4.95 -2.00
C ALA A 216 23.41 -4.33 -3.21
N ALA A 217 24.13 -3.53 -4.00
CA ALA A 217 23.69 -3.08 -5.30
C ALA A 217 24.19 -4.05 -6.37
N MET A 218 23.30 -4.45 -7.26
CA MET A 218 23.55 -5.49 -8.26
C MET A 218 23.05 -5.06 -9.63
N GLN A 219 23.67 -5.60 -10.67
CA GLN A 219 23.26 -5.40 -12.07
C GLN A 219 23.19 -6.75 -12.78
N ALA A 220 22.13 -6.97 -13.57
CA ALA A 220 22.04 -8.13 -14.42
C ALA A 220 23.13 -8.11 -15.50
N VAL A 221 23.81 -9.23 -15.66
CA VAL A 221 24.84 -9.45 -16.68
C VAL A 221 24.59 -10.79 -17.37
N PRO A 222 24.78 -10.88 -18.69
CA PRO A 222 24.68 -12.15 -19.38
C PRO A 222 25.82 -13.09 -18.98
N VAL A 223 25.52 -14.37 -18.82
CA VAL A 223 26.54 -15.41 -18.60
C VAL A 223 26.99 -15.97 -19.95
N PRO A 224 28.30 -15.86 -20.30
CA PRO A 224 28.82 -16.42 -21.53
C PRO A 224 28.51 -17.91 -21.67
N GLU A 225 28.12 -18.34 -22.87
CA GLU A 225 27.70 -19.72 -23.14
C GLU A 225 28.75 -20.76 -22.70
N ALA A 226 30.02 -20.46 -22.93
CA ALA A 226 31.14 -21.30 -22.51
C ALA A 226 31.24 -21.54 -20.98
N SER A 227 30.64 -20.62 -20.20
CA SER A 227 30.66 -20.69 -18.72
C SER A 227 29.39 -21.26 -18.13
N ARG A 228 28.29 -21.40 -18.89
CA ARG A 228 26.99 -21.84 -18.39
C ARG A 228 27.04 -23.25 -17.80
N ALA A 229 27.80 -24.16 -18.42
CA ALA A 229 27.94 -25.52 -17.92
C ALA A 229 28.57 -25.61 -16.51
N GLN A 230 29.35 -24.62 -16.10
CA GLN A 230 29.97 -24.54 -14.77
C GLN A 230 29.01 -24.01 -13.70
N PHE A 231 27.99 -23.25 -14.09
CA PHE A 231 27.14 -22.52 -13.14
C PHE A 231 25.79 -23.19 -12.91
N GLY A 232 25.44 -24.17 -13.76
CA GLY A 232 24.19 -24.96 -13.66
C GLY A 232 23.21 -24.68 -14.80
N GLU A 233 22.30 -25.62 -15.02
CA GLU A 233 21.27 -25.48 -16.05
C GLU A 233 20.37 -24.26 -15.79
N GLY A 234 20.03 -23.52 -16.84
CA GLY A 234 19.11 -22.37 -16.77
C GLY A 234 19.74 -21.06 -16.30
N VAL A 235 21.07 -20.98 -16.15
CA VAL A 235 21.79 -19.75 -15.75
C VAL A 235 22.24 -19.00 -17.02
N ASP A 236 21.32 -18.26 -17.64
CA ASP A 236 21.63 -17.38 -18.78
C ASP A 236 22.05 -15.98 -18.35
N GLU A 237 21.62 -15.54 -17.16
CA GLU A 237 21.92 -14.27 -16.54
C GLU A 237 22.33 -14.46 -15.09
N ALA A 238 23.20 -13.60 -14.58
CA ALA A 238 23.59 -13.52 -13.18
C ALA A 238 23.57 -12.06 -12.73
N LEU A 239 23.62 -11.81 -11.42
CA LEU A 239 23.65 -10.48 -10.88
C LEU A 239 25.04 -10.13 -10.37
N LEU A 240 25.76 -9.28 -11.12
CA LEU A 240 27.04 -8.74 -10.71
C LEU A 240 26.88 -7.79 -9.52
N VAL A 241 27.57 -8.04 -8.43
CA VAL A 241 27.61 -7.17 -7.25
C VAL A 241 28.51 -5.97 -7.56
N LEU A 242 27.91 -4.77 -7.61
CA LEU A 242 28.60 -3.51 -7.87
C LEU A 242 29.00 -2.76 -6.61
N HIS A 243 28.24 -2.93 -5.55
CA HIS A 243 28.48 -2.28 -4.26
C HIS A 243 27.93 -3.14 -3.13
N VAL A 244 28.64 -3.16 -2.01
CA VAL A 244 28.20 -3.77 -0.76
C VAL A 244 28.25 -2.70 0.32
N GLU A 245 27.11 -2.45 0.93
CA GLU A 245 26.98 -1.48 2.01
C GLU A 245 27.73 -1.97 3.26
N ALA A 246 28.50 -1.08 3.88
CA ALA A 246 29.27 -1.42 5.07
C ALA A 246 28.34 -1.82 6.23
N ASN A 247 28.70 -2.88 6.94
CA ASN A 247 27.92 -3.47 8.05
C ASN A 247 26.55 -4.04 7.67
N ALA A 248 26.21 -4.08 6.38
CA ALA A 248 24.99 -4.69 5.91
C ALA A 248 25.07 -6.25 5.92
N PRO A 249 23.92 -6.95 5.83
CA PRO A 249 23.88 -8.40 5.77
C PRO A 249 24.84 -9.04 4.76
N ALA A 250 24.90 -8.49 3.55
CA ALA A 250 25.80 -8.99 2.50
C ALA A 250 27.28 -8.85 2.89
N ALA A 251 27.68 -7.72 3.47
CA ALA A 251 29.05 -7.51 3.95
C ALA A 251 29.43 -8.49 5.07
N THR A 252 28.51 -8.63 6.04
CA THR A 252 28.70 -9.54 7.19
C THR A 252 28.82 -10.99 6.76
N ALA A 253 28.08 -11.39 5.72
CA ALA A 253 28.11 -12.73 5.14
C ALA A 253 29.30 -12.96 4.20
N GLY A 254 30.11 -11.92 3.92
CA GLY A 254 31.27 -12.01 3.07
C GLY A 254 30.98 -11.96 1.56
N ILE A 255 29.83 -11.39 1.14
CA ILE A 255 29.59 -11.05 -0.27
C ILE A 255 30.52 -9.88 -0.63
N LEU A 256 31.17 -9.97 -1.79
CA LEU A 256 32.13 -8.97 -2.26
C LEU A 256 31.70 -8.34 -3.58
N VAL A 257 32.20 -7.14 -3.83
CA VAL A 257 32.11 -6.53 -5.17
C VAL A 257 32.81 -7.43 -6.20
N GLY A 258 32.15 -7.68 -7.31
CA GLY A 258 32.60 -8.60 -8.34
C GLY A 258 32.04 -10.02 -8.25
N ASP A 259 31.35 -10.38 -7.15
CA ASP A 259 30.60 -11.63 -7.08
C ASP A 259 29.45 -11.64 -8.09
N LEU A 260 29.17 -12.81 -8.66
CA LEU A 260 27.99 -13.06 -9.49
C LEU A 260 26.96 -13.84 -8.67
N VAL A 261 25.88 -13.19 -8.26
CA VAL A 261 24.78 -13.84 -7.53
C VAL A 261 23.93 -14.63 -8.51
N LEU A 262 23.75 -15.91 -8.24
CA LEU A 262 22.98 -16.86 -9.06
C LEU A 262 21.59 -17.14 -8.47
N SER A 263 21.53 -17.35 -7.16
CA SER A 263 20.28 -17.70 -6.49
C SER A 263 20.20 -17.09 -5.09
N VAL A 264 18.97 -16.90 -4.65
CA VAL A 264 18.62 -16.48 -3.29
C VAL A 264 17.60 -17.48 -2.77
N ASP A 265 17.87 -18.10 -1.63
CA ASP A 265 17.04 -19.14 -1.02
C ASP A 265 16.74 -20.29 -1.98
N GLY A 266 17.77 -20.75 -2.69
CA GLY A 266 17.69 -21.84 -3.68
C GLY A 266 16.99 -21.48 -5.00
N LYS A 267 16.42 -20.27 -5.15
CA LYS A 267 15.73 -19.84 -6.37
C LYS A 267 16.64 -18.97 -7.23
N LEU A 268 16.77 -19.32 -8.50
CA LEU A 268 17.54 -18.54 -9.47
C LEU A 268 16.99 -17.12 -9.59
N VAL A 269 17.91 -16.15 -9.68
CA VAL A 269 17.60 -14.72 -9.83
C VAL A 269 18.30 -14.16 -11.06
N HIS A 270 17.51 -13.66 -12.00
CA HIS A 270 18.00 -13.11 -13.29
C HIS A 270 18.06 -11.57 -13.28
N ASN A 271 17.40 -10.92 -12.33
CA ASN A 271 17.37 -9.46 -12.19
C ASN A 271 17.13 -9.04 -10.74
N VAL A 272 17.35 -7.76 -10.45
CA VAL A 272 17.19 -7.19 -9.10
C VAL A 272 15.76 -7.34 -8.58
N HIS A 273 14.75 -7.29 -9.46
CA HIS A 273 13.36 -7.51 -9.07
C HIS A 273 13.12 -8.96 -8.60
N GLY A 274 13.83 -9.93 -9.18
CA GLY A 274 13.82 -11.33 -8.73
C GLY A 274 14.33 -11.47 -7.30
N VAL A 275 15.46 -10.81 -6.98
CA VAL A 275 15.99 -10.76 -5.61
C VAL A 275 14.98 -10.12 -4.67
N GLN A 276 14.46 -8.95 -5.00
CA GLN A 276 13.47 -8.25 -4.17
C GLN A 276 12.22 -9.10 -3.93
N ARG A 277 11.74 -9.79 -4.96
CA ARG A 277 10.59 -10.69 -4.86
C ARG A 277 10.89 -11.83 -3.89
N GLN A 278 12.09 -12.44 -3.97
CA GLN A 278 12.48 -13.52 -3.09
C GLN A 278 12.61 -13.05 -1.64
N LEU A 279 13.37 -11.97 -1.39
CA LEU A 279 13.53 -11.40 -0.05
C LEU A 279 12.19 -11.06 0.59
N SER A 280 11.25 -10.64 -0.19
CA SER A 280 9.93 -10.21 0.30
C SER A 280 9.03 -11.35 0.80
N THR A 281 9.37 -12.61 0.54
CA THR A 281 8.69 -13.78 1.11
C THR A 281 9.28 -14.19 2.47
N LEU A 282 10.38 -13.56 2.86
CA LEU A 282 11.16 -13.84 4.06
C LEU A 282 10.95 -12.73 5.11
N LYS A 283 11.43 -12.99 6.32
CA LYS A 283 11.35 -12.04 7.43
C LYS A 283 12.72 -11.46 7.75
N VAL A 284 12.73 -10.29 8.36
CA VAL A 284 13.93 -9.75 9.01
C VAL A 284 14.40 -10.75 10.07
N GLY A 285 15.69 -11.05 10.05
CA GLY A 285 16.32 -12.06 10.92
C GLY A 285 16.40 -13.46 10.32
N ASP A 286 15.67 -13.73 9.24
CA ASP A 286 15.75 -15.06 8.59
C ASP A 286 17.13 -15.29 7.97
N PRO A 287 17.70 -16.50 8.14
CA PRO A 287 18.88 -16.94 7.41
C PRO A 287 18.52 -17.27 5.97
N VAL A 288 19.28 -16.76 5.02
CA VAL A 288 19.06 -16.98 3.59
C VAL A 288 20.34 -17.50 2.95
N ALA A 289 20.24 -18.56 2.16
CA ALA A 289 21.32 -19.05 1.34
C ALA A 289 21.44 -18.22 0.06
N VAL A 290 22.60 -17.62 -0.19
CA VAL A 290 22.91 -16.88 -1.41
C VAL A 290 24.03 -17.61 -2.15
N ALA A 291 23.71 -18.17 -3.32
CA ALA A 291 24.72 -18.79 -4.17
C ALA A 291 25.40 -17.72 -5.03
N VAL A 292 26.72 -17.67 -4.94
CA VAL A 292 27.56 -16.73 -5.71
C VAL A 292 28.65 -17.46 -6.47
N ILE A 293 29.18 -16.81 -7.51
CA ILE A 293 30.43 -17.20 -8.18
C ILE A 293 31.47 -16.15 -7.90
N ARG A 294 32.61 -16.60 -7.40
CA ARG A 294 33.78 -15.75 -7.14
C ARG A 294 35.01 -16.38 -7.77
N GLY A 295 35.68 -15.68 -8.67
CA GLY A 295 36.87 -16.21 -9.37
C GLY A 295 36.62 -17.52 -10.13
N GLY A 296 35.39 -17.73 -10.63
CA GLY A 296 34.99 -18.95 -11.33
C GLY A 296 34.54 -20.12 -10.40
N VAL A 297 34.60 -19.92 -9.07
CA VAL A 297 34.20 -20.95 -8.11
C VAL A 297 32.81 -20.64 -7.55
N LYS A 298 31.90 -21.62 -7.61
CA LYS A 298 30.58 -21.51 -6.99
C LYS A 298 30.69 -21.75 -5.49
N MET A 299 30.08 -20.88 -4.71
CA MET A 299 29.99 -20.99 -3.25
C MET A 299 28.62 -20.55 -2.77
N GLU A 300 28.25 -21.03 -1.60
CA GLU A 300 27.01 -20.64 -0.93
C GLU A 300 27.32 -19.86 0.36
N LEU A 301 26.74 -18.69 0.50
CA LEU A 301 26.93 -17.81 1.66
C LEU A 301 25.62 -17.72 2.43
N LYS A 302 25.69 -17.88 3.75
CA LYS A 302 24.54 -17.71 4.64
C LYS A 302 24.43 -16.25 5.06
N VAL A 303 23.38 -15.58 4.64
CA VAL A 303 23.11 -14.18 4.95
C VAL A 303 21.98 -14.09 5.96
N ILE A 304 22.15 -13.36 7.05
CA ILE A 304 21.06 -13.05 7.98
C ILE A 304 20.45 -11.72 7.56
N LEU A 305 19.18 -11.75 7.16
CA LEU A 305 18.50 -10.55 6.65
C LEU A 305 18.31 -9.51 7.74
N ALA A 306 18.61 -8.25 7.43
CA ALA A 306 18.35 -7.13 8.32
C ALA A 306 17.13 -6.31 7.82
N ASP A 307 16.68 -5.40 8.67
CA ASP A 307 15.68 -4.41 8.30
C ASP A 307 16.35 -3.24 7.59
N ARG A 308 15.72 -2.80 6.49
CA ARG A 308 16.25 -1.65 5.76
C ARG A 308 16.02 -0.31 6.49
N GLY A 309 15.10 -0.28 7.49
CA GLY A 309 14.76 0.95 8.23
C GLY A 309 13.79 1.86 7.48
#